data_8f4cc5cc4fc6b608b977af85bdefb6c7
#
_entry.id   8f4cc5cc4fc6b608b977af85bdefb6c7
#
_cell.length_a   1.000
_cell.length_b   1.000
_cell.length_c   1.000
_cell.angle_alpha   90.00
_cell.angle_beta   90.00
_cell.angle_gamma   90.00
#
_symmetry.space_group_name_H-M   'P 1'
#
loop_
_entity.id
_entity.type
_entity.pdbx_description
1 polymer ?
#
loop_
_entity_poly.entity_id
_entity_poly.type
_entity_poly.pdbx_seq_one_letter_code
_entity_poly.pdbx_strand_id
1 'polypeptide(L)'
;LSIRRQRQMCIRDSPYPFKHLAGVGVALKLVLALGGESREDALFARYCTLAAIGTIADVMRMEGENRTIAFCGLEALPHTDFVGVHALLKEAGLLGKPITSVQIGFVLAPRINAAGRMGAADLAADLLETDDPARAEELAKALCDLNRERQAVEQAICADATEKIERLRAEDRSALVLSSEDWHQGVVGI
;
A
#
# COMPACT_ATOMS: atom_id res chain seq x y z
N LEU A 1 -11.48 15.47 -1.57
CA LEU A 1 -10.67 15.92 -0.40
C LEU A 1 -11.49 16.00 0.89
N SER A 2 -12.76 16.44 0.85
CA SER A 2 -13.60 16.54 2.06
C SER A 2 -14.01 15.17 2.63
N ILE A 3 -14.28 14.20 1.77
CA ILE A 3 -14.69 12.83 2.17
C ILE A 3 -13.55 12.10 2.92
N ARG A 4 -12.29 12.31 2.50
CA ARG A 4 -11.12 11.72 3.18
C ARG A 4 -10.89 12.33 4.57
N ARG A 5 -11.11 13.63 4.73
CA ARG A 5 -11.07 14.30 6.04
C ARG A 5 -12.19 13.83 6.98
N GLN A 6 -13.40 13.67 6.46
CA GLN A 6 -14.52 13.15 7.25
C GLN A 6 -14.29 11.72 7.73
N ARG A 7 -13.72 10.82 6.91
CA ARG A 7 -13.36 9.46 7.34
C ARG A 7 -12.33 9.46 8.47
N GLN A 8 -11.28 10.27 8.37
CA GLN A 8 -10.28 10.38 9.45
C GLN A 8 -10.87 10.98 10.72
N MET A 9 -11.76 11.96 10.61
CA MET A 9 -12.47 12.52 11.76
C MET A 9 -13.39 11.47 12.41
N CYS A 10 -14.19 10.74 11.63
CA CYS A 10 -15.08 9.69 12.16
C CYS A 10 -14.34 8.61 12.95
N ILE A 11 -13.15 8.20 12.53
CA ILE A 11 -12.33 7.22 13.26
C ILE A 11 -11.80 7.81 14.57
N ARG A 12 -11.37 9.06 14.58
CA ARG A 12 -10.84 9.73 15.78
C ARG A 12 -11.92 10.05 16.82
N ASP A 13 -13.12 10.37 16.37
CA ASP A 13 -14.26 10.77 17.21
C ASP A 13 -15.13 9.57 17.60
N SER A 14 -14.88 8.39 17.03
CA SER A 14 -15.54 7.14 17.37
C SER A 14 -15.27 6.72 18.82
N PRO A 15 -16.22 6.09 19.55
CA PRO A 15 -15.96 5.49 20.85
C PRO A 15 -15.06 4.27 20.81
N TYR A 16 -14.65 3.81 19.62
CA TYR A 16 -13.75 2.67 19.47
C TYR A 16 -12.45 2.90 20.22
N PRO A 17 -12.00 1.96 21.08
CA PRO A 17 -10.89 2.18 21.99
C PRO A 17 -9.55 2.38 21.29
N PHE A 18 -9.29 1.69 20.18
CA PHE A 18 -8.06 1.81 19.43
C PHE A 18 -8.19 2.77 18.24
N LYS A 19 -7.61 3.97 18.36
CA LYS A 19 -7.77 5.09 17.42
C LYS A 19 -6.81 5.09 16.23
N HIS A 20 -5.87 4.12 16.19
CA HIS A 20 -4.75 4.12 15.26
C HIS A 20 -4.88 3.06 14.15
N LEU A 21 -6.09 2.54 13.90
CA LEU A 21 -6.32 1.63 12.78
C LEU A 21 -6.09 2.35 11.43
N ALA A 22 -5.42 1.68 10.51
CA ALA A 22 -5.46 2.04 9.10
C ALA A 22 -6.87 1.88 8.53
N GLY A 23 -7.16 2.51 7.38
CA GLY A 23 -8.45 2.32 6.70
C GLY A 23 -8.78 0.85 6.42
N VAL A 24 -7.77 0.04 6.04
CA VAL A 24 -7.90 -1.40 5.84
C VAL A 24 -8.20 -2.15 7.15
N GLY A 25 -7.66 -1.69 8.28
CA GLY A 25 -7.97 -2.26 9.60
C GLY A 25 -9.43 -2.00 9.99
N VAL A 26 -9.97 -0.83 9.66
CA VAL A 26 -11.40 -0.53 9.84
C VAL A 26 -12.26 -1.41 8.93
N ALA A 27 -11.85 -1.62 7.69
CA ALA A 27 -12.54 -2.53 6.77
C ALA A 27 -12.53 -3.97 7.28
N LEU A 28 -11.40 -4.45 7.84
CA LEU A 28 -11.33 -5.75 8.50
C LEU A 28 -12.35 -5.85 9.63
N LYS A 29 -12.42 -4.85 10.53
CA LYS A 29 -13.41 -4.85 11.61
C LYS A 29 -14.86 -4.92 11.09
N LEU A 30 -15.15 -4.23 10.00
CA LEU A 30 -16.48 -4.32 9.37
C LEU A 30 -16.75 -5.73 8.84
N VAL A 31 -15.78 -6.36 8.19
CA VAL A 31 -15.91 -7.75 7.69
C VAL A 31 -16.17 -8.72 8.84
N LEU A 32 -15.45 -8.60 9.96
CA LEU A 32 -15.65 -9.42 11.15
C LEU A 32 -17.04 -9.22 11.75
N ALA A 33 -17.48 -7.97 11.90
CA ALA A 33 -18.81 -7.65 12.43
C ALA A 33 -19.95 -8.18 11.56
N LEU A 34 -19.84 -8.08 10.23
CA LEU A 34 -20.82 -8.64 9.29
C LEU A 34 -20.81 -10.18 9.26
N GLY A 35 -19.65 -10.78 9.51
CA GLY A 35 -19.49 -12.22 9.57
C GLY A 35 -20.13 -12.88 10.78
N GLY A 36 -20.24 -12.16 11.88
CA GLY A 36 -20.71 -12.63 13.17
C GLY A 36 -19.68 -13.49 13.92
N GLU A 37 -19.91 -13.66 15.23
CA GLU A 37 -18.96 -14.32 16.16
C GLU A 37 -18.55 -15.73 15.71
N SER A 38 -19.47 -16.51 15.13
CA SER A 38 -19.17 -17.89 14.71
C SER A 38 -18.16 -18.01 13.57
N ARG A 39 -17.89 -16.93 12.84
CA ARG A 39 -16.95 -16.89 11.71
C ARG A 39 -15.79 -15.93 11.91
N GLU A 40 -15.70 -15.27 13.06
CA GLU A 40 -14.72 -14.20 13.31
C GLU A 40 -13.29 -14.69 13.10
N ASP A 41 -12.91 -15.82 13.72
CA ASP A 41 -11.56 -16.39 13.62
C ASP A 41 -11.20 -16.75 12.16
N ALA A 42 -12.12 -17.37 11.44
CA ALA A 42 -11.90 -17.78 10.05
C ALA A 42 -11.77 -16.55 9.12
N LEU A 43 -12.60 -15.54 9.32
CA LEU A 43 -12.54 -14.30 8.56
C LEU A 43 -11.27 -13.50 8.91
N PHE A 44 -10.89 -13.44 10.18
CA PHE A 44 -9.66 -12.80 10.59
C PHE A 44 -8.44 -13.51 9.96
N ALA A 45 -8.35 -14.84 10.06
CA ALA A 45 -7.26 -15.61 9.47
C ALA A 45 -7.13 -15.38 7.96
N ARG A 46 -8.25 -15.27 7.25
CA ARG A 46 -8.27 -15.01 5.81
C ARG A 46 -7.83 -13.59 5.47
N TYR A 47 -8.47 -12.58 6.08
CA TYR A 47 -8.32 -11.18 5.67
C TYR A 47 -7.19 -10.43 6.39
N CYS A 48 -6.58 -10.99 7.44
CA CYS A 48 -5.45 -10.34 8.13
C CYS A 48 -4.25 -10.13 7.20
N THR A 49 -4.08 -10.93 6.15
CA THR A 49 -3.02 -10.77 5.13
C THR A 49 -3.16 -9.44 4.38
N LEU A 50 -4.36 -9.13 3.87
CA LEU A 50 -4.64 -7.86 3.19
C LEU A 50 -4.56 -6.68 4.17
N ALA A 51 -5.09 -6.86 5.38
CA ALA A 51 -5.05 -5.85 6.41
C ALA A 51 -3.61 -5.54 6.86
N ALA A 52 -2.74 -6.53 6.94
CA ALA A 52 -1.33 -6.34 7.25
C ALA A 52 -0.59 -5.56 6.15
N ILE A 53 -0.82 -5.90 4.87
CA ILE A 53 -0.22 -5.18 3.74
C ILE A 53 -0.57 -3.70 3.83
N GLY A 54 -1.84 -3.34 3.96
CA GLY A 54 -2.27 -1.94 4.01
C GLY A 54 -1.82 -1.23 5.30
N THR A 55 -1.85 -1.90 6.47
CA THR A 55 -1.41 -1.33 7.75
C THR A 55 0.08 -0.97 7.72
N ILE A 56 0.91 -1.85 7.14
CA ILE A 56 2.35 -1.62 6.99
C ILE A 56 2.61 -0.56 5.91
N ALA A 57 1.89 -0.62 4.78
CA ALA A 57 2.03 0.35 3.69
C ALA A 57 1.72 1.79 4.12
N ASP A 58 0.73 1.97 5.00
CA ASP A 58 0.34 3.27 5.57
C ASP A 58 1.24 3.73 6.73
N VAL A 59 2.31 2.98 7.04
CA VAL A 59 3.28 3.29 8.10
C VAL A 59 2.57 3.56 9.45
N MET A 60 1.58 2.74 9.76
CA MET A 60 0.82 2.87 11.00
C MET A 60 1.66 2.49 12.22
N ARG A 61 1.31 3.03 13.39
CA ARG A 61 1.93 2.65 14.65
C ARG A 61 1.73 1.14 14.91
N MET A 62 2.84 0.41 15.07
CA MET A 62 2.84 -1.05 15.32
C MET A 62 2.62 -1.37 16.80
N GLU A 63 1.49 -0.91 17.33
CA GLU A 63 1.03 -1.15 18.70
C GLU A 63 -0.41 -1.67 18.70
N GLY A 64 -0.85 -2.27 19.79
CA GLY A 64 -2.23 -2.77 19.95
C GLY A 64 -2.67 -3.64 18.78
N GLU A 65 -3.85 -3.35 18.24
CA GLU A 65 -4.46 -4.12 17.16
C GLU A 65 -3.64 -4.12 15.86
N ASN A 66 -2.99 -3.01 15.51
CA ASN A 66 -2.13 -2.95 14.32
C ASN A 66 -0.98 -3.96 14.41
N ARG A 67 -0.38 -4.12 15.60
CA ARG A 67 0.68 -5.11 15.82
C ARG A 67 0.15 -6.53 15.64
N THR A 68 -1.04 -6.83 16.17
CA THR A 68 -1.68 -8.14 16.02
C THR A 68 -1.99 -8.43 14.56
N ILE A 69 -2.61 -7.48 13.85
CA ILE A 69 -2.92 -7.60 12.42
C ILE A 69 -1.64 -7.83 11.61
N ALA A 70 -0.61 -7.01 11.84
CA ALA A 70 0.65 -7.13 11.12
C ALA A 70 1.35 -8.46 11.39
N PHE A 71 1.41 -8.91 12.65
CA PHE A 71 2.03 -10.17 13.03
C PHE A 71 1.32 -11.36 12.39
N CYS A 72 0.01 -11.50 12.60
CA CYS A 72 -0.77 -12.61 12.04
C CYS A 72 -0.77 -12.59 10.51
N GLY A 73 -0.89 -11.41 9.90
CA GLY A 73 -0.90 -11.28 8.46
C GLY A 73 0.44 -11.61 7.81
N LEU A 74 1.57 -11.24 8.42
CA LEU A 74 2.91 -11.62 7.94
C LEU A 74 3.14 -13.12 8.00
N GLU A 75 2.70 -13.79 9.08
CA GLU A 75 2.76 -15.25 9.22
C GLU A 75 1.89 -15.98 8.17
N ALA A 76 0.70 -15.45 7.90
CA ALA A 76 -0.24 -16.06 6.96
C ALA A 76 0.08 -15.75 5.48
N LEU A 77 0.77 -14.65 5.19
CA LEU A 77 0.98 -14.15 3.83
C LEU A 77 1.65 -15.14 2.87
N PRO A 78 2.67 -15.94 3.26
CA PRO A 78 3.26 -16.95 2.39
C PRO A 78 2.29 -18.05 1.92
N HIS A 79 1.18 -18.22 2.64
CA HIS A 79 0.16 -19.24 2.44
C HIS A 79 -1.22 -18.65 2.11
N THR A 80 -1.26 -17.40 1.65
CA THR A 80 -2.51 -16.68 1.37
C THR A 80 -3.34 -17.38 0.29
N ASP A 81 -4.67 -17.41 0.49
CA ASP A 81 -5.65 -17.90 -0.49
C ASP A 81 -5.96 -16.87 -1.58
N PHE A 82 -5.49 -15.63 -1.44
CA PHE A 82 -5.71 -14.58 -2.44
C PHE A 82 -4.79 -14.81 -3.64
N VAL A 83 -5.37 -15.29 -4.73
CA VAL A 83 -4.66 -15.63 -5.97
C VAL A 83 -3.84 -14.46 -6.49
N GLY A 84 -4.40 -13.25 -6.47
CA GLY A 84 -3.70 -12.05 -6.92
C GLY A 84 -2.52 -11.67 -6.02
N VAL A 85 -2.64 -11.82 -4.70
CA VAL A 85 -1.53 -11.57 -3.77
C VAL A 85 -0.43 -12.60 -3.98
N HIS A 86 -0.79 -13.87 -4.17
CA HIS A 86 0.17 -14.93 -4.48
C HIS A 86 0.94 -14.65 -5.79
N ALA A 87 0.24 -14.23 -6.84
CA ALA A 87 0.84 -13.85 -8.11
C ALA A 87 1.80 -12.65 -7.96
N LEU A 88 1.40 -11.65 -7.15
CA LEU A 88 2.26 -10.49 -6.88
C LEU A 88 3.52 -10.87 -6.09
N LEU A 89 3.41 -11.78 -5.11
CA LEU A 89 4.56 -12.31 -4.38
C LEU A 89 5.52 -13.06 -5.31
N LYS A 90 4.98 -13.86 -6.24
CA LYS A 90 5.75 -14.58 -7.26
C LYS A 90 6.52 -13.61 -8.16
N GLU A 91 5.82 -12.62 -8.74
CA GLU A 91 6.40 -11.63 -9.65
C GLU A 91 7.42 -10.72 -8.95
N ALA A 92 7.21 -10.44 -7.65
CA ALA A 92 8.15 -9.69 -6.82
C ALA A 92 9.36 -10.51 -6.34
N GLY A 93 9.43 -11.81 -6.65
CA GLY A 93 10.51 -12.71 -6.24
C GLY A 93 10.54 -13.00 -4.73
N LEU A 94 9.38 -12.92 -4.07
CA LEU A 94 9.21 -13.14 -2.63
C LEU A 94 8.61 -14.52 -2.30
N LEU A 95 8.10 -15.24 -3.28
CA LEU A 95 7.49 -16.55 -3.07
C LEU A 95 8.50 -17.53 -2.48
N GLY A 96 8.10 -18.27 -1.45
CA GLY A 96 8.95 -19.23 -0.75
C GLY A 96 10.01 -18.61 0.18
N LYS A 97 9.97 -17.31 0.42
CA LYS A 97 10.86 -16.59 1.34
C LYS A 97 10.09 -16.11 2.57
N PRO A 98 10.75 -15.97 3.74
CA PRO A 98 10.16 -15.27 4.87
C PRO A 98 9.82 -13.83 4.46
N ILE A 99 8.58 -13.40 4.73
CA ILE A 99 8.11 -12.05 4.41
C ILE A 99 8.13 -11.21 5.68
N THR A 100 8.79 -10.08 5.64
CA THR A 100 8.87 -9.13 6.75
C THR A 100 8.17 -7.81 6.37
N SER A 101 7.98 -6.95 7.35
CA SER A 101 7.43 -5.61 7.13
C SER A 101 8.25 -4.80 6.11
N VAL A 102 9.56 -5.04 6.02
CA VAL A 102 10.44 -4.39 5.03
C VAL A 102 10.05 -4.78 3.60
N GLN A 103 9.85 -6.09 3.32
CA GLN A 103 9.41 -6.51 2.00
C GLN A 103 8.02 -5.98 1.64
N ILE A 104 7.11 -5.89 2.62
CA ILE A 104 5.81 -5.25 2.37
C ILE A 104 6.01 -3.77 2.05
N GLY A 105 6.68 -3.01 2.91
CA GLY A 105 6.82 -1.56 2.78
C GLY A 105 7.59 -1.12 1.54
N PHE A 106 8.66 -1.86 1.17
CA PHE A 106 9.57 -1.45 0.10
C PHE A 106 9.43 -2.26 -1.19
N VAL A 107 8.74 -3.40 -1.18
CA VAL A 107 8.58 -4.24 -2.37
C VAL A 107 7.12 -4.36 -2.79
N LEU A 108 6.21 -4.83 -1.94
CA LEU A 108 4.81 -5.06 -2.33
C LEU A 108 3.99 -3.77 -2.40
N ALA A 109 4.00 -2.97 -1.33
CA ALA A 109 3.21 -1.75 -1.25
C ALA A 109 3.52 -0.75 -2.37
N PRO A 110 4.79 -0.50 -2.76
CA PRO A 110 5.08 0.39 -3.89
C PRO A 110 4.46 -0.06 -5.22
N ARG A 111 4.35 -1.38 -5.48
CA ARG A 111 3.73 -1.92 -6.68
C ARG A 111 2.23 -1.67 -6.71
N ILE A 112 1.56 -1.92 -5.60
CA ILE A 112 0.12 -1.65 -5.44
C ILE A 112 -0.15 -0.14 -5.52
N ASN A 113 0.65 0.66 -4.82
CA ASN A 113 0.50 2.12 -4.78
C ASN A 113 0.81 2.78 -6.13
N ALA A 114 1.69 2.20 -6.95
CA ALA A 114 2.00 2.71 -8.29
C ALA A 114 0.75 2.81 -9.16
N ALA A 115 -0.19 1.86 -9.06
CA ALA A 115 -1.45 1.90 -9.79
C ALA A 115 -2.24 3.20 -9.54
N GLY A 116 -2.42 3.57 -8.26
CA GLY A 116 -3.11 4.81 -7.91
C GLY A 116 -2.35 6.07 -8.31
N ARG A 117 -1.01 6.05 -8.26
CA ARG A 117 -0.16 7.19 -8.62
C ARG A 117 -0.10 7.43 -10.12
N MET A 118 -0.15 6.38 -10.91
CA MET A 118 -0.09 6.43 -12.38
C MET A 118 -1.47 6.45 -13.04
N GLY A 119 -2.56 6.62 -12.26
CA GLY A 119 -3.91 6.73 -12.78
C GLY A 119 -4.57 5.42 -13.22
N ALA A 120 -4.06 4.28 -12.78
CA ALA A 120 -4.52 2.94 -13.13
C ALA A 120 -4.96 2.13 -11.89
N ALA A 121 -5.66 2.77 -10.94
CA ALA A 121 -6.03 2.16 -9.66
C ALA A 121 -6.84 0.86 -9.81
N ASP A 122 -7.63 0.74 -10.88
CA ASP A 122 -8.45 -0.44 -11.17
C ASP A 122 -7.60 -1.70 -11.35
N LEU A 123 -6.36 -1.58 -11.87
CA LEU A 123 -5.45 -2.74 -12.00
C LEU A 123 -5.13 -3.38 -10.65
N ALA A 124 -4.96 -2.57 -9.61
CA ALA A 124 -4.68 -3.08 -8.27
C ALA A 124 -5.93 -3.69 -7.64
N ALA A 125 -7.11 -3.11 -7.86
CA ALA A 125 -8.38 -3.66 -7.40
C ALA A 125 -8.65 -5.01 -8.08
N ASP A 126 -8.56 -5.07 -9.41
CA ASP A 126 -8.75 -6.29 -10.20
C ASP A 126 -7.81 -7.41 -9.74
N LEU A 127 -6.53 -7.09 -9.45
CA LEU A 127 -5.59 -8.07 -8.94
C LEU A 127 -6.02 -8.65 -7.60
N LEU A 128 -6.51 -7.82 -6.67
CA LEU A 128 -6.89 -8.28 -5.33
C LEU A 128 -8.24 -9.03 -5.32
N GLU A 129 -9.07 -8.83 -6.34
CA GLU A 129 -10.41 -9.42 -6.47
C GLU A 129 -10.43 -10.69 -7.32
N THR A 130 -9.45 -10.89 -8.22
CA THR A 130 -9.48 -12.02 -9.15
C THR A 130 -9.20 -13.35 -8.46
N ASP A 131 -9.99 -14.37 -8.84
CA ASP A 131 -9.77 -15.78 -8.49
C ASP A 131 -9.15 -16.58 -9.66
N ASP A 132 -8.93 -15.94 -10.83
CA ASP A 132 -8.29 -16.57 -12.00
C ASP A 132 -6.76 -16.42 -11.94
N PRO A 133 -6.01 -17.56 -11.84
CA PRO A 133 -4.56 -17.53 -11.75
C PRO A 133 -3.87 -16.91 -12.97
N ALA A 134 -4.39 -17.13 -14.18
CA ALA A 134 -3.80 -16.58 -15.41
C ALA A 134 -3.97 -15.07 -15.44
N ARG A 135 -5.16 -14.59 -15.11
CA ARG A 135 -5.47 -13.15 -14.98
C ARG A 135 -4.63 -12.50 -13.87
N ALA A 136 -4.46 -13.17 -12.74
CA ALA A 136 -3.63 -12.67 -11.64
C ALA A 136 -2.16 -12.49 -12.05
N GLU A 137 -1.60 -13.42 -12.82
CA GLU A 137 -0.22 -13.30 -13.32
C GLU A 137 -0.05 -12.12 -14.30
N GLU A 138 -1.01 -11.92 -15.20
CA GLU A 138 -1.03 -10.75 -16.09
C GLU A 138 -1.07 -9.43 -15.32
N LEU A 139 -1.99 -9.32 -14.35
CA LEU A 139 -2.18 -8.11 -13.54
C LEU A 139 -0.97 -7.84 -12.63
N ALA A 140 -0.40 -8.87 -12.02
CA ALA A 140 0.80 -8.73 -11.18
C ALA A 140 2.00 -8.22 -11.99
N LYS A 141 2.18 -8.74 -13.22
CA LYS A 141 3.20 -8.24 -14.15
C LYS A 141 2.95 -6.79 -14.53
N ALA A 142 1.71 -6.44 -14.89
CA ALA A 142 1.34 -5.06 -15.24
C ALA A 142 1.62 -4.08 -14.09
N LEU A 143 1.33 -4.45 -12.83
CA LEU A 143 1.64 -3.63 -11.66
C LEU A 143 3.16 -3.48 -11.44
N CYS A 144 3.94 -4.53 -11.69
CA CYS A 144 5.40 -4.46 -11.60
C CYS A 144 5.98 -3.54 -12.68
N ASP A 145 5.45 -3.60 -13.90
CA ASP A 145 5.85 -2.71 -15.00
C ASP A 145 5.51 -1.25 -14.69
N LEU A 146 4.29 -1.01 -14.22
CA LEU A 146 3.83 0.32 -13.80
C LEU A 146 4.66 0.91 -12.66
N ASN A 147 5.08 0.08 -11.70
CA ASN A 147 5.99 0.55 -10.66
C ASN A 147 7.38 0.90 -11.19
N ARG A 148 7.89 0.17 -12.20
CA ARG A 148 9.15 0.55 -12.88
C ARG A 148 9.04 1.87 -13.61
N GLU A 149 7.92 2.09 -14.30
CA GLU A 149 7.62 3.37 -14.96
C GLU A 149 7.56 4.51 -13.93
N ARG A 150 6.83 4.34 -12.85
CA ARG A 150 6.79 5.31 -11.75
C ARG A 150 8.19 5.65 -11.22
N GLN A 151 9.05 4.63 -11.02
CA GLN A 151 10.43 4.85 -10.56
C GLN A 151 11.26 5.64 -11.57
N ALA A 152 11.10 5.38 -12.87
CA ALA A 152 11.78 6.15 -13.90
C ALA A 152 11.34 7.62 -13.92
N VAL A 153 10.03 7.87 -13.77
CA VAL A 153 9.48 9.23 -13.65
C VAL A 153 10.01 9.93 -12.39
N GLU A 154 10.06 9.24 -11.25
CA GLU A 154 10.61 9.77 -10.00
C GLU A 154 12.08 10.18 -10.17
N GLN A 155 12.90 9.31 -10.79
CA GLN A 155 14.31 9.60 -11.06
C GLN A 155 14.48 10.81 -11.97
N ALA A 156 13.66 10.95 -13.00
CA ALA A 156 13.68 12.11 -13.89
C ALA A 156 13.33 13.41 -13.15
N ILE A 157 12.31 13.39 -12.30
CA ILE A 157 11.91 14.54 -11.47
C ILE A 157 13.05 14.91 -10.50
N CYS A 158 13.66 13.92 -9.84
CA CYS A 158 14.78 14.17 -8.92
C CYS A 158 15.98 14.78 -9.65
N ALA A 159 16.30 14.31 -10.85
CA ALA A 159 17.42 14.85 -11.64
C ALA A 159 17.15 16.30 -12.04
N ASP A 160 15.97 16.63 -12.56
CA ASP A 160 15.58 17.99 -12.91
C ASP A 160 15.56 18.92 -11.69
N ALA A 161 15.03 18.44 -10.55
CA ALA A 161 15.03 19.18 -9.30
C ALA A 161 16.45 19.49 -8.83
N THR A 162 17.37 18.52 -8.91
CA THR A 162 18.77 18.69 -8.53
C THR A 162 19.45 19.74 -9.43
N GLU A 163 19.24 19.66 -10.74
CA GLU A 163 19.80 20.65 -11.68
C GLU A 163 19.28 22.07 -11.39
N LYS A 164 17.97 22.20 -11.08
CA LYS A 164 17.39 23.50 -10.70
C LYS A 164 18.01 24.06 -9.41
N ILE A 165 18.29 23.20 -8.41
CA ILE A 165 18.95 23.59 -7.16
C ILE A 165 20.37 24.12 -7.44
N GLU A 166 21.15 23.39 -8.22
CA GLU A 166 22.52 23.78 -8.60
C GLU A 166 22.54 25.13 -9.33
N ARG A 167 21.63 25.33 -10.28
CA ARG A 167 21.49 26.61 -11.01
C ARG A 167 21.15 27.78 -10.09
N LEU A 168 20.34 27.54 -9.03
CA LEU A 168 19.95 28.57 -8.08
C LEU A 168 21.04 28.92 -7.07
N ARG A 169 22.17 28.20 -7.03
CA ARG A 169 23.20 28.33 -6.00
C ARG A 169 22.62 28.39 -4.59
N ALA A 170 21.74 27.46 -4.30
CA ALA A 170 20.85 27.51 -3.14
C ALA A 170 21.46 26.87 -1.88
N GLU A 171 22.77 26.67 -1.82
CA GLU A 171 23.51 25.99 -0.76
C GLU A 171 23.28 26.57 0.63
N ASP A 172 23.02 27.88 0.73
CA ASP A 172 22.79 28.61 1.99
C ASP A 172 21.30 28.79 2.34
N ARG A 173 20.37 28.16 1.62
CA ARG A 173 18.94 28.34 1.87
C ARG A 173 18.38 27.27 2.79
N SER A 174 17.67 27.70 3.83
CA SER A 174 17.01 26.80 4.79
C SER A 174 15.78 26.07 4.22
N ALA A 175 15.21 26.53 3.12
CA ALA A 175 14.06 25.92 2.44
C ALA A 175 14.06 26.28 0.96
N LEU A 176 13.63 25.34 0.13
CA LEU A 176 13.49 25.48 -1.32
C LEU A 176 12.09 25.05 -1.75
N VAL A 177 11.49 25.80 -2.65
CA VAL A 177 10.27 25.43 -3.35
C VAL A 177 10.58 25.37 -4.84
N LEU A 178 10.38 24.19 -5.41
CA LEU A 178 10.62 23.94 -6.82
C LEU A 178 9.32 23.52 -7.50
N SER A 179 9.18 23.83 -8.78
CA SER A 179 8.04 23.41 -9.59
C SER A 179 8.45 23.18 -11.04
N SER A 180 7.70 22.35 -11.73
CA SER A 180 7.77 22.18 -13.17
C SER A 180 6.39 21.75 -13.68
N GLU A 181 6.00 22.20 -14.88
CA GLU A 181 4.77 21.77 -15.54
C GLU A 181 4.86 20.31 -15.98
N ASP A 182 6.05 19.81 -16.23
CA ASP A 182 6.33 18.43 -16.67
C ASP A 182 6.37 17.42 -15.52
N TRP A 183 6.30 17.85 -14.27
CA TRP A 183 6.36 16.94 -13.13
C TRP A 183 5.03 16.23 -12.90
N HIS A 184 5.07 14.92 -12.92
CA HIS A 184 3.89 14.09 -12.74
C HIS A 184 3.34 14.24 -11.31
N GLN A 185 2.08 14.70 -11.17
CA GLN A 185 1.45 15.03 -9.88
C GLN A 185 1.37 13.84 -8.90
N GLY A 186 1.19 12.61 -9.42
CA GLY A 186 1.11 11.40 -8.60
C GLY A 186 2.47 10.94 -8.07
N VAL A 187 3.58 11.50 -8.59
CA VAL A 187 4.95 11.05 -8.29
C VAL A 187 5.75 12.11 -7.53
N VAL A 188 5.55 13.40 -7.82
CA VAL A 188 6.32 14.51 -7.25
C VAL A 188 6.36 14.57 -5.71
N GLY A 189 5.46 13.92 -5.02
CA GLY A 189 5.36 13.90 -3.55
C GLY A 189 5.87 12.61 -2.90
N ILE A 190 6.72 11.84 -3.56
CA ILE A 190 7.27 10.58 -3.02
C ILE A 190 8.57 10.83 -2.26
#